data_87267be9006507fc581a1d020bb97658
#
_entry.id   87267be9006507fc581a1d020bb97658
#
_cell.length_a   1.000
_cell.length_b   1.000
_cell.length_c   1.000
_cell.angle_alpha   90.00
_cell.angle_beta   90.00
_cell.angle_gamma   90.00
#
_symmetry.space_group_name_H-M   'P 1'
#
loop_
_entity.id
_entity.type
_entity.pdbx_description
1 polymer ?
#
loop_
_entity_poly.entity_id
_entity_poly.type
_entity_poly.pdbx_seq_one_letter_code
_entity_poly.pdbx_strand_id
1 'polypeptide(L)'
;MAQAVNGASGHTAEDAPHTGGFLTMVTAATRHVALLAATIATCGSLYFSQVLGWPPCDLCWIQRILMYPLVIILLVGILRDDRGVHLYVLPLSLLGMGYSLYHYLEVLQVIPPSPCQNGVPCSFDYLSPFLTGPLSFIKIPFLALVAFAIISVMLGNHALAELPATVPGAQRIARIAALSIVGATMVVFVGLALAMRA
;
A
#
# COMPACT_ATOMS: atom_id res chain seq x y z
N MET A 1 -12.47 -58.48 42.28
CA MET A 1 -11.01 -58.46 42.33
C MET A 1 -10.55 -57.82 41.05
N ALA A 2 -10.11 -56.68 41.21
CA ALA A 2 -8.77 -56.07 41.24
C ALA A 2 -8.50 -55.45 39.84
N GLN A 3 -8.21 -54.33 39.72
CA GLN A 3 -7.29 -53.28 40.03
C GLN A 3 -7.15 -52.32 38.85
N ALA A 4 -7.35 -51.10 39.18
CA ALA A 4 -7.02 -49.93 38.38
C ALA A 4 -5.52 -49.86 38.05
N VAL A 5 -5.13 -49.45 36.86
CA VAL A 5 -3.85 -48.85 36.62
C VAL A 5 -4.05 -47.47 36.00
N ASN A 6 -3.84 -46.48 36.82
CA ASN A 6 -3.60 -45.11 36.46
C ASN A 6 -2.32 -45.02 35.60
N GLY A 7 -2.46 -44.52 34.40
CA GLY A 7 -1.36 -44.05 33.56
C GLY A 7 -1.55 -42.57 33.30
N ALA A 8 -1.20 -41.73 34.25
CA ALA A 8 -1.06 -40.29 34.04
C ALA A 8 0.21 -40.06 33.23
N SER A 9 0.08 -39.91 31.93
CA SER A 9 1.11 -39.31 31.09
C SER A 9 0.85 -37.80 31.03
N GLY A 10 1.55 -37.07 31.92
CA GLY A 10 1.71 -35.65 31.82
C GLY A 10 2.37 -35.28 30.50
N HIS A 11 1.58 -34.80 29.56
CA HIS A 11 2.11 -34.01 28.47
C HIS A 11 2.50 -32.66 29.07
N THR A 12 3.78 -32.52 29.40
CA THR A 12 4.45 -31.23 29.52
C THR A 12 4.13 -30.43 28.29
N ALA A 13 3.46 -29.29 28.50
CA ALA A 13 3.33 -28.26 27.49
C ALA A 13 4.74 -27.71 27.23
N GLU A 14 5.45 -28.36 26.31
CA GLU A 14 6.77 -27.99 25.87
C GLU A 14 6.65 -26.79 24.96
N ASP A 15 7.15 -25.69 25.46
CA ASP A 15 7.62 -24.46 24.82
C ASP A 15 7.46 -24.41 23.28
N ALA A 16 6.32 -23.86 22.82
CA ALA A 16 6.24 -23.35 21.48
C ALA A 16 7.16 -22.13 21.34
N PRO A 17 8.11 -22.11 20.40
CA PRO A 17 9.12 -21.08 20.31
C PRO A 17 8.47 -19.70 20.12
N HIS A 18 8.93 -18.73 20.90
CA HIS A 18 8.51 -17.30 20.90
C HIS A 18 8.68 -16.56 19.56
N THR A 19 9.08 -17.25 18.48
CA THR A 19 9.17 -16.73 17.12
C THR A 19 7.79 -16.45 16.48
N GLY A 20 6.71 -17.06 16.99
CA GLY A 20 5.36 -16.83 16.49
C GLY A 20 4.83 -15.41 16.73
N GLY A 21 5.24 -14.75 17.82
CA GLY A 21 4.73 -13.42 18.18
C GLY A 21 5.18 -12.30 17.24
N PHE A 22 6.45 -12.31 16.84
CA PHE A 22 6.99 -11.29 15.94
C PHE A 22 6.41 -11.43 14.50
N LEU A 23 6.37 -12.64 13.98
CA LEU A 23 5.82 -12.90 12.65
C LEU A 23 4.32 -12.58 12.56
N THR A 24 3.55 -12.92 13.59
CA THR A 24 2.12 -12.56 13.66
C THR A 24 1.92 -11.05 13.76
N MET A 25 2.78 -10.33 14.48
CA MET A 25 2.72 -8.87 14.56
C MET A 25 3.07 -8.21 13.22
N VAL A 26 4.10 -8.70 12.52
CA VAL A 26 4.51 -8.22 11.20
C VAL A 26 3.40 -8.47 10.18
N THR A 27 2.83 -9.67 10.15
CA THR A 27 1.73 -10.02 9.23
C THR A 27 0.44 -9.26 9.54
N ALA A 28 0.14 -8.96 10.80
CA ALA A 28 -0.98 -8.11 11.17
C ALA A 28 -0.78 -6.65 10.69
N ALA A 29 0.47 -6.18 10.63
CA ALA A 29 0.81 -4.83 10.15
C ALA A 29 0.76 -4.69 8.62
N THR A 30 0.86 -5.78 7.85
CA THR A 30 0.96 -5.71 6.37
C THR A 30 -0.19 -4.95 5.72
N ARG A 31 -1.43 -5.20 6.14
CA ARG A 31 -2.61 -4.48 5.62
C ARG A 31 -2.56 -2.98 5.94
N HIS A 32 -2.06 -2.60 7.10
CA HIS A 32 -1.93 -1.19 7.51
C HIS A 32 -0.82 -0.47 6.76
N VAL A 33 0.31 -1.14 6.51
CA VAL A 33 1.40 -0.60 5.68
C VAL A 33 0.94 -0.39 4.25
N ALA A 34 0.21 -1.36 3.68
CA ALA A 34 -0.39 -1.24 2.35
C ALA A 34 -1.39 -0.07 2.28
N LEU A 35 -2.25 0.08 3.30
CA LEU A 35 -3.19 1.21 3.40
C LEU A 35 -2.46 2.55 3.49
N LEU A 36 -1.40 2.65 4.30
CA LEU A 36 -0.59 3.85 4.42
C LEU A 36 0.04 4.23 3.07
N ALA A 37 0.66 3.26 2.37
CA ALA A 37 1.27 3.49 1.06
C ALA A 37 0.23 3.96 0.03
N ALA A 38 -0.93 3.32 -0.04
CA ALA A 38 -2.02 3.70 -0.93
C ALA A 38 -2.55 5.12 -0.62
N THR A 39 -2.70 5.45 0.67
CA THR A 39 -3.22 6.77 1.10
C THR A 39 -2.22 7.87 0.79
N ILE A 40 -0.92 7.68 1.08
CA ILE A 40 0.14 8.64 0.74
C ILE A 40 0.21 8.85 -0.77
N ALA A 41 0.19 7.78 -1.57
CA ALA A 41 0.23 7.86 -3.02
C ALA A 41 -0.98 8.62 -3.60
N THR A 42 -2.18 8.35 -3.08
CA THR A 42 -3.41 9.04 -3.48
C THR A 42 -3.37 10.52 -3.12
N CYS A 43 -3.05 10.86 -1.88
CA CYS A 43 -2.95 12.25 -1.42
C CYS A 43 -1.84 13.01 -2.17
N GLY A 44 -0.67 12.39 -2.37
CA GLY A 44 0.43 12.96 -3.15
C GLY A 44 0.04 13.24 -4.59
N SER A 45 -0.64 12.29 -5.23
CA SER A 45 -1.15 12.46 -6.60
C SER A 45 -2.16 13.61 -6.71
N LEU A 46 -3.06 13.77 -5.74
CA LEU A 46 -3.99 14.89 -5.67
C LEU A 46 -3.26 16.21 -5.39
N TYR A 47 -2.28 16.20 -4.52
CA TYR A 47 -1.45 17.37 -4.22
C TYR A 47 -0.76 17.90 -5.48
N PHE A 48 -0.11 17.04 -6.27
CA PHE A 48 0.53 17.44 -7.51
C PHE A 48 -0.44 18.09 -8.50
N SER A 49 -1.64 17.54 -8.64
CA SER A 49 -2.59 18.07 -9.62
C SER A 49 -3.46 19.23 -9.12
N GLN A 50 -3.84 19.26 -7.83
CA GLN A 50 -4.79 20.25 -7.31
C GLN A 50 -4.10 21.43 -6.63
N VAL A 51 -2.89 21.23 -6.09
CA VAL A 51 -2.15 22.28 -5.39
C VAL A 51 -1.06 22.85 -6.28
N LEU A 52 -0.21 21.99 -6.90
CA LEU A 52 0.85 22.43 -7.80
C LEU A 52 0.36 22.69 -9.24
N GLY A 53 -0.88 22.30 -9.57
CA GLY A 53 -1.47 22.55 -10.89
C GLY A 53 -0.84 21.73 -12.02
N TRP A 54 -0.16 20.61 -11.71
CA TRP A 54 0.46 19.76 -12.70
C TRP A 54 -0.57 18.86 -13.36
N PRO A 55 -0.88 19.06 -14.65
CA PRO A 55 -1.87 18.26 -15.33
C PRO A 55 -1.40 16.80 -15.50
N PRO A 56 -2.23 15.81 -15.13
CA PRO A 56 -1.87 14.40 -15.30
C PRO A 56 -1.97 13.99 -16.77
N CYS A 57 -0.98 13.25 -17.26
CA CYS A 57 -1.01 12.59 -18.56
C CYS A 57 -1.94 11.36 -18.56
N ASP A 58 -2.14 10.74 -19.72
CA ASP A 58 -3.03 9.56 -19.85
C ASP A 58 -2.58 8.38 -18.98
N LEU A 59 -1.27 8.07 -18.94
CA LEU A 59 -0.73 7.01 -18.09
C LEU A 59 -0.88 7.34 -16.59
N CYS A 60 -0.77 8.62 -16.22
CA CYS A 60 -1.04 9.06 -14.85
C CYS A 60 -2.51 8.81 -14.46
N TRP A 61 -3.45 8.99 -15.38
CA TRP A 61 -4.86 8.69 -15.14
C TRP A 61 -5.12 7.21 -14.92
N ILE A 62 -4.49 6.32 -15.71
CA ILE A 62 -4.60 4.86 -15.50
C ILE A 62 -4.07 4.49 -14.12
N GLN A 63 -2.91 5.01 -13.72
CA GLN A 63 -2.35 4.77 -12.38
C GLN A 63 -3.29 5.24 -11.27
N ARG A 64 -3.96 6.39 -11.42
CA ARG A 64 -4.96 6.89 -10.46
C ARG A 64 -6.18 6.00 -10.36
N ILE A 65 -6.72 5.55 -11.51
CA ILE A 65 -7.87 4.65 -11.57
C ILE A 65 -7.58 3.34 -10.83
N LEU A 66 -6.33 2.86 -10.89
CA LEU A 66 -5.91 1.66 -10.18
C LEU A 66 -5.59 1.91 -8.69
N MET A 67 -5.00 3.06 -8.34
CA MET A 67 -4.56 3.37 -6.98
C MET A 67 -5.68 3.82 -6.05
N TYR A 68 -6.58 4.70 -6.49
CA TYR A 68 -7.58 5.32 -5.62
C TYR A 68 -8.55 4.32 -4.99
N PRO A 69 -9.06 3.32 -5.75
CA PRO A 69 -9.91 2.28 -5.16
C PRO A 69 -9.20 1.46 -4.10
N LEU A 70 -7.86 1.29 -4.17
CA LEU A 70 -7.11 0.49 -3.19
C LEU A 70 -7.22 1.06 -1.78
N VAL A 71 -7.29 2.38 -1.61
CA VAL A 71 -7.50 3.02 -0.30
C VAL A 71 -8.81 2.54 0.31
N ILE A 72 -9.90 2.58 -0.47
CA ILE A 72 -11.23 2.19 0.00
C ILE A 72 -11.30 0.69 0.27
N ILE A 73 -10.79 -0.13 -0.65
CA ILE A 73 -10.82 -1.60 -0.54
C ILE A 73 -10.01 -2.05 0.68
N LEU A 74 -8.81 -1.50 0.89
CA LEU A 74 -7.96 -1.82 2.04
C LEU A 74 -8.60 -1.35 3.35
N LEU A 75 -9.12 -0.13 3.39
CA LEU A 75 -9.79 0.39 4.58
C LEU A 75 -10.99 -0.47 4.97
N VAL A 76 -11.90 -0.76 4.02
CA VAL A 76 -13.06 -1.61 4.26
C VAL A 76 -12.64 -3.03 4.64
N GLY A 77 -11.63 -3.59 3.98
CA GLY A 77 -11.07 -4.90 4.29
C GLY A 77 -10.57 -4.99 5.74
N ILE A 78 -9.86 -3.97 6.23
CA ILE A 78 -9.40 -3.91 7.64
C ILE A 78 -10.58 -3.74 8.60
N LEU A 79 -11.53 -2.84 8.28
CA LEU A 79 -12.69 -2.59 9.13
C LEU A 79 -13.59 -3.82 9.28
N ARG A 80 -13.69 -4.66 8.24
CA ARG A 80 -14.48 -5.88 8.24
C ARG A 80 -13.70 -7.13 8.63
N ASP A 81 -12.38 -6.99 8.85
CA ASP A 81 -11.44 -8.10 9.03
C ASP A 81 -11.52 -9.14 7.90
N ASP A 82 -11.62 -8.64 6.66
CA ASP A 82 -11.69 -9.47 5.48
C ASP A 82 -10.31 -10.07 5.19
N ARG A 83 -10.22 -11.40 5.32
CA ARG A 83 -9.00 -12.16 5.03
C ARG A 83 -8.76 -12.30 3.53
N GLY A 84 -9.81 -12.24 2.73
CA GLY A 84 -9.78 -12.32 1.27
C GLY A 84 -9.41 -11.01 0.56
N VAL A 85 -9.14 -9.92 1.29
CA VAL A 85 -8.86 -8.60 0.71
C VAL A 85 -7.72 -8.61 -0.31
N HIS A 86 -6.76 -9.52 -0.18
CA HIS A 86 -5.65 -9.70 -1.13
C HIS A 86 -6.13 -10.10 -2.53
N LEU A 87 -7.27 -10.84 -2.64
CA LEU A 87 -7.81 -11.26 -3.94
C LEU A 87 -8.27 -10.07 -4.81
N TYR A 88 -8.66 -8.97 -4.19
CA TYR A 88 -9.08 -7.75 -4.89
C TYR A 88 -7.92 -6.78 -5.08
N VAL A 89 -7.05 -6.66 -4.08
CA VAL A 89 -5.96 -5.68 -4.06
C VAL A 89 -4.80 -6.11 -4.95
N LEU A 90 -4.38 -7.38 -4.92
CA LEU A 90 -3.23 -7.87 -5.69
C LEU A 90 -3.38 -7.67 -7.20
N PRO A 91 -4.50 -8.04 -7.85
CA PRO A 91 -4.64 -7.82 -9.28
C PRO A 91 -4.52 -6.34 -9.66
N LEU A 92 -5.17 -5.44 -8.91
CA LEU A 92 -5.13 -4.01 -9.17
C LEU A 92 -3.72 -3.43 -8.95
N SER A 93 -3.04 -3.85 -7.86
CA SER A 93 -1.71 -3.35 -7.56
C SER A 93 -0.65 -3.89 -8.54
N LEU A 94 -0.74 -5.13 -8.98
CA LEU A 94 0.16 -5.70 -9.99
C LEU A 94 -0.03 -5.04 -11.36
N LEU A 95 -1.27 -4.78 -11.79
CA LEU A 95 -1.54 -4.02 -13.00
C LEU A 95 -1.00 -2.59 -12.88
N GLY A 96 -1.22 -1.93 -11.73
CA GLY A 96 -0.70 -0.60 -11.45
C GLY A 96 0.83 -0.56 -11.48
N MET A 97 1.48 -1.58 -10.95
CA MET A 97 2.94 -1.73 -10.99
C MET A 97 3.44 -1.87 -12.43
N GLY A 98 2.78 -2.67 -13.27
CA GLY A 98 3.11 -2.81 -14.69
C GLY A 98 2.99 -1.49 -15.46
N TYR A 99 1.87 -0.78 -15.31
CA TYR A 99 1.69 0.54 -15.94
C TYR A 99 2.65 1.59 -15.41
N SER A 100 3.00 1.55 -14.13
CA SER A 100 3.96 2.49 -13.55
C SER A 100 5.39 2.22 -14.04
N LEU A 101 5.77 0.95 -14.18
CA LEU A 101 7.05 0.57 -14.77
C LEU A 101 7.14 1.02 -16.23
N TYR A 102 6.11 0.73 -17.04
CA TYR A 102 6.04 1.18 -18.44
C TYR A 102 6.22 2.70 -18.54
N HIS A 103 5.45 3.47 -17.77
CA HIS A 103 5.51 4.92 -17.73
C HIS A 103 6.88 5.43 -17.27
N TYR A 104 7.49 4.77 -16.29
CA TYR A 104 8.83 5.14 -15.81
C TYR A 104 9.91 4.96 -16.89
N LEU A 105 9.85 3.84 -17.63
CA LEU A 105 10.76 3.58 -18.77
C LEU A 105 10.59 4.61 -19.89
N GLU A 106 9.35 5.08 -20.12
CA GLU A 106 9.05 6.14 -21.08
C GLU A 106 9.64 7.49 -20.66
N VAL A 107 9.52 7.88 -19.38
CA VAL A 107 10.13 9.10 -18.85
C VAL A 107 11.67 9.03 -18.85
N LEU A 108 12.24 7.84 -18.67
CA LEU A 108 13.68 7.60 -18.82
C LEU A 108 14.15 7.55 -20.29
N GLN A 109 13.25 7.70 -21.26
CA GLN A 109 13.53 7.60 -22.71
C GLN A 109 14.12 6.23 -23.12
N VAL A 110 13.86 5.17 -22.35
CA VAL A 110 14.27 3.80 -22.69
C VAL A 110 13.36 3.21 -23.76
N ILE A 111 12.10 3.59 -23.75
CA ILE A 111 11.09 3.22 -24.75
C ILE A 111 10.53 4.47 -25.44
N PRO A 112 10.08 4.37 -26.69
CA PRO A 112 9.51 5.51 -27.38
C PRO A 112 8.26 6.02 -26.67
N PRO A 113 8.02 7.36 -26.70
CA PRO A 113 6.85 7.95 -26.06
C PRO A 113 5.55 7.46 -26.68
N SER A 114 4.58 7.11 -25.82
CA SER A 114 3.24 6.74 -26.24
C SER A 114 2.47 7.96 -26.78
N PRO A 115 1.52 7.76 -27.71
CA PRO A 115 0.68 8.84 -28.23
C PRO A 115 -0.33 9.27 -27.17
N CYS A 116 0.09 10.16 -26.25
CA CYS A 116 -0.78 10.75 -25.25
C CYS A 116 -1.70 11.80 -25.87
N GLN A 117 -3.01 11.69 -25.62
CA GLN A 117 -4.05 12.54 -26.26
C GLN A 117 -4.39 13.80 -25.43
N ASN A 118 -4.08 13.83 -24.14
CA ASN A 118 -4.49 14.89 -23.21
C ASN A 118 -3.48 16.06 -23.08
N GLY A 119 -2.81 16.44 -24.14
CA GLY A 119 -2.02 17.68 -24.22
C GLY A 119 -0.67 17.70 -23.50
N VAL A 120 -0.41 16.77 -22.56
CA VAL A 120 0.88 16.64 -21.88
C VAL A 120 1.52 15.31 -22.29
N PRO A 121 2.75 15.34 -22.87
CA PRO A 121 3.45 14.10 -23.19
C PRO A 121 3.67 13.23 -21.94
N CYS A 122 3.44 11.91 -22.06
CA CYS A 122 3.68 10.99 -20.94
C CYS A 122 5.15 10.90 -20.55
N SER A 123 6.06 11.29 -21.43
CA SER A 123 7.50 11.37 -21.15
C SER A 123 7.92 12.65 -20.40
N PHE A 124 6.98 13.57 -20.08
CA PHE A 124 7.30 14.82 -19.41
C PHE A 124 7.64 14.60 -17.94
N ASP A 125 8.77 15.17 -17.51
CA ASP A 125 9.28 15.05 -16.15
C ASP A 125 9.09 16.33 -15.35
N TYR A 126 8.11 16.32 -14.46
CA TYR A 126 7.81 17.44 -13.56
C TYR A 126 8.83 17.64 -12.44
N LEU A 127 9.57 16.58 -12.05
CA LEU A 127 10.49 16.63 -10.91
C LEU A 127 11.92 17.03 -11.29
N SER A 128 12.28 17.01 -12.58
CA SER A 128 13.65 17.32 -13.01
C SER A 128 14.16 18.68 -12.56
N PRO A 129 13.37 19.77 -12.45
CA PRO A 129 13.84 21.04 -11.95
C PRO A 129 14.17 21.04 -10.44
N PHE A 130 13.58 20.12 -9.67
CA PHE A 130 13.70 20.07 -8.21
C PHE A 130 14.68 19.01 -7.73
N LEU A 131 14.81 17.90 -8.48
CA LEU A 131 15.62 16.74 -8.10
C LEU A 131 16.79 16.60 -9.08
N THR A 132 17.94 17.15 -8.70
CA THR A 132 19.19 17.06 -9.48
C THR A 132 20.21 16.13 -8.80
N GLY A 133 21.23 15.70 -9.53
CA GLY A 133 22.30 14.85 -8.99
C GLY A 133 21.84 13.41 -8.71
N PRO A 134 22.23 12.81 -7.57
CA PRO A 134 21.96 11.39 -7.28
C PRO A 134 20.47 11.06 -7.12
N LEU A 135 19.60 12.05 -6.94
CA LEU A 135 18.15 11.86 -6.80
C LEU A 135 17.38 12.03 -8.11
N SER A 136 18.07 12.27 -9.22
CA SER A 136 17.45 12.50 -10.54
C SER A 136 16.67 11.30 -11.09
N PHE A 137 16.88 10.09 -10.54
CA PHE A 137 16.12 8.89 -10.89
C PHE A 137 14.68 8.90 -10.32
N ILE A 138 14.42 9.75 -9.29
CA ILE A 138 13.10 9.85 -8.69
C ILE A 138 12.20 10.68 -9.60
N LYS A 139 11.25 9.99 -10.24
CA LYS A 139 10.22 10.56 -11.11
C LYS A 139 8.85 10.24 -10.53
N ILE A 140 7.81 10.97 -10.95
CA ILE A 140 6.45 10.68 -10.47
C ILE A 140 6.02 9.22 -10.73
N PRO A 141 6.26 8.64 -11.93
CA PRO A 141 5.96 7.22 -12.16
C PRO A 141 6.76 6.27 -11.28
N PHE A 142 7.99 6.64 -10.89
CA PHE A 142 8.79 5.84 -9.96
C PHE A 142 8.15 5.80 -8.57
N LEU A 143 7.63 6.93 -8.07
CA LEU A 143 6.92 6.98 -6.78
C LEU A 143 5.66 6.09 -6.81
N ALA A 144 4.91 6.11 -7.92
CA ALA A 144 3.76 5.24 -8.10
C ALA A 144 4.18 3.76 -8.17
N LEU A 145 5.27 3.43 -8.88
CA LEU A 145 5.83 2.08 -8.96
C LEU A 145 6.19 1.55 -7.57
N VAL A 146 6.89 2.35 -6.75
CA VAL A 146 7.26 2.00 -5.38
C VAL A 146 6.03 1.77 -4.51
N ALA A 147 5.01 2.63 -4.61
CA ALA A 147 3.77 2.47 -3.86
C ALA A 147 3.05 1.15 -4.22
N PHE A 148 2.88 0.87 -5.52
CA PHE A 148 2.27 -0.40 -5.98
C PHE A 148 3.10 -1.61 -5.59
N ALA A 149 4.45 -1.53 -5.64
CA ALA A 149 5.33 -2.61 -5.21
C ALA A 149 5.18 -2.90 -3.70
N ILE A 150 5.16 -1.86 -2.86
CA ILE A 150 4.92 -2.01 -1.41
C ILE A 150 3.57 -2.70 -1.17
N ILE A 151 2.50 -2.23 -1.80
CA ILE A 151 1.16 -2.80 -1.65
C ILE A 151 1.18 -4.27 -2.08
N SER A 152 1.76 -4.61 -3.24
CA SER A 152 1.82 -5.97 -3.76
C SER A 152 2.61 -6.90 -2.84
N VAL A 153 3.78 -6.47 -2.34
CA VAL A 153 4.60 -7.27 -1.41
C VAL A 153 3.87 -7.48 -0.09
N MET A 154 3.27 -6.42 0.47
CA MET A 154 2.56 -6.51 1.75
C MET A 154 1.34 -7.43 1.66
N LEU A 155 0.54 -7.34 0.59
CA LEU A 155 -0.62 -8.20 0.40
C LEU A 155 -0.24 -9.62 -0.06
N GLY A 156 0.85 -9.79 -0.79
CA GLY A 156 1.43 -11.10 -1.09
C GLY A 156 1.84 -11.84 0.19
N ASN A 157 2.55 -11.16 1.09
CA ASN A 157 2.89 -11.71 2.40
C ASN A 157 1.63 -12.04 3.24
N HIS A 158 0.61 -11.16 3.18
CA HIS A 158 -0.66 -11.43 3.86
C HIS A 158 -1.39 -12.67 3.29
N ALA A 159 -1.35 -12.87 1.97
CA ALA A 159 -1.94 -14.02 1.30
C ALA A 159 -1.24 -15.35 1.63
N LEU A 160 0.09 -15.31 1.80
CA LEU A 160 0.91 -16.49 2.12
C LEU A 160 0.89 -16.84 3.60
N ALA A 161 0.55 -15.90 4.48
CA ALA A 161 0.49 -16.12 5.90
C ALA A 161 -0.88 -16.69 6.29
N GLU A 162 -0.93 -17.92 6.77
CA GLU A 162 -2.11 -18.50 7.42
C GLU A 162 -2.32 -17.82 8.78
N LEU A 163 -3.02 -16.68 8.80
CA LEU A 163 -3.25 -15.94 10.04
C LEU A 163 -4.40 -16.57 10.84
N PRO A 164 -4.21 -16.78 12.16
CA PRO A 164 -5.30 -17.19 13.05
C PRO A 164 -6.38 -16.08 13.12
N ALA A 165 -7.58 -16.45 13.56
CA ALA A 165 -8.66 -15.48 13.75
C ALA A 165 -8.22 -14.37 14.72
N THR A 166 -8.49 -13.11 14.34
CA THR A 166 -8.18 -11.98 15.20
C THR A 166 -9.08 -11.94 16.42
N VAL A 167 -8.48 -11.74 17.59
CA VAL A 167 -9.23 -11.58 18.86
C VAL A 167 -9.99 -10.25 18.82
N PRO A 168 -11.21 -10.14 19.38
CA PRO A 168 -12.03 -8.92 19.31
C PRO A 168 -11.33 -7.64 19.75
N GLY A 169 -10.43 -7.71 20.74
CA GLY A 169 -9.62 -6.58 21.18
C GLY A 169 -8.60 -6.10 20.14
N ALA A 170 -7.91 -7.04 19.49
CA ALA A 170 -6.94 -6.74 18.43
C ALA A 170 -7.63 -6.12 17.20
N GLN A 171 -8.83 -6.59 16.86
CA GLN A 171 -9.63 -6.04 15.77
C GLN A 171 -10.02 -4.57 16.02
N ARG A 172 -10.39 -4.22 17.26
CA ARG A 172 -10.68 -2.81 17.62
C ARG A 172 -9.47 -1.91 17.41
N ILE A 173 -8.30 -2.36 17.85
CA ILE A 173 -7.03 -1.61 17.66
C ILE A 173 -6.72 -1.46 16.17
N ALA A 174 -6.87 -2.53 15.39
CA ALA A 174 -6.65 -2.50 13.94
C ALA A 174 -7.54 -1.48 13.23
N ARG A 175 -8.83 -1.42 13.59
CA ARG A 175 -9.79 -0.44 13.05
C ARG A 175 -9.39 1.00 13.40
N ILE A 176 -9.03 1.25 14.67
CA ILE A 176 -8.58 2.59 15.11
C ILE A 176 -7.31 2.97 14.36
N ALA A 177 -6.33 2.08 14.24
CA ALA A 177 -5.10 2.33 13.51
C ALA A 177 -5.36 2.67 12.03
N ALA A 178 -6.24 1.92 11.35
CA ALA A 178 -6.58 2.19 9.96
C ALA A 178 -7.24 3.57 9.77
N LEU A 179 -8.19 3.93 10.62
CA LEU A 179 -8.84 5.24 10.58
C LEU A 179 -7.86 6.37 10.91
N SER A 180 -6.94 6.14 11.87
CA SER A 180 -5.90 7.11 12.22
C SER A 180 -4.91 7.34 11.09
N ILE A 181 -4.51 6.29 10.35
CA ILE A 181 -3.63 6.39 9.18
C ILE A 181 -4.27 7.30 8.12
N VAL A 182 -5.52 7.02 7.74
CA VAL A 182 -6.21 7.82 6.73
C VAL A 182 -6.41 9.25 7.21
N GLY A 183 -6.92 9.43 8.43
CA GLY A 183 -7.17 10.75 9.01
C GLY A 183 -5.90 11.59 9.14
N ALA A 184 -4.82 11.05 9.69
CA ALA A 184 -3.55 11.75 9.85
C ALA A 184 -2.94 12.14 8.50
N THR A 185 -2.94 11.22 7.53
CA THR A 185 -2.42 11.50 6.18
C THR A 185 -3.21 12.62 5.51
N MET A 186 -4.55 12.57 5.58
CA MET A 186 -5.42 13.63 5.05
C MET A 186 -5.13 14.98 5.70
N VAL A 187 -5.02 15.04 7.03
CA VAL A 187 -4.71 16.27 7.76
C VAL A 187 -3.38 16.87 7.32
N VAL A 188 -2.34 16.06 7.18
CA VAL A 188 -1.02 16.50 6.70
C VAL A 188 -1.12 17.10 5.31
N PHE A 189 -1.75 16.42 4.36
CA PHE A 189 -1.84 16.91 2.98
C PHE A 189 -2.75 18.13 2.84
N VAL A 190 -3.85 18.20 3.59
CA VAL A 190 -4.70 19.39 3.62
C VAL A 190 -3.94 20.58 4.23
N GLY A 191 -3.21 20.36 5.33
CA GLY A 191 -2.37 21.38 5.95
C GLY A 191 -1.31 21.94 4.99
N LEU A 192 -0.61 21.05 4.26
CA LEU A 192 0.34 21.46 3.21
C LEU A 192 -0.34 22.25 2.09
N ALA A 193 -1.52 21.80 1.65
CA ALA A 193 -2.28 22.50 0.60
C ALA A 193 -2.72 23.91 1.04
N LEU A 194 -3.13 24.07 2.29
CA LEU A 194 -3.49 25.38 2.83
C LEU A 194 -2.27 26.28 3.00
N ALA A 195 -1.15 25.74 3.48
CA ALA A 195 0.10 26.50 3.63
C ALA A 195 0.67 27.01 2.29
N MET A 196 0.43 26.28 1.19
CA MET A 196 0.86 26.71 -0.15
C MET A 196 -0.05 27.76 -0.79
N ARG A 197 -1.26 27.96 -0.25
CA ARG A 197 -2.23 28.98 -0.73
C ARG A 197 -2.20 30.26 0.07
N ALA A 198 -1.58 30.25 1.26
CA ALA A 198 -1.39 31.42 2.14
C ALA A 198 -0.17 32.23 1.73
#